data_1a81c647322df7fa64bf749db5fca0f5
#
_entry.id   1a81c647322df7fa64bf749db5fca0f5
#
_cell.length_a   1.000
_cell.length_b   1.000
_cell.length_c   1.000
_cell.angle_alpha   90.00
_cell.angle_beta   90.00
_cell.angle_gamma   90.00
#
_symmetry.space_group_name_H-M   'P 1'
#
loop_
_entity.id
_entity.type
_entity.pdbx_description
1 polymer ?
#
loop_
_entity_poly.entity_id
_entity_poly.type
_entity_poly.pdbx_seq_one_letter_code
_entity_poly.pdbx_strand_id
1 'polypeptide(L)'
;LKTKNALKQAELILKLYEIRRETALRTARDYVGGEFQPKSVDEFVSLVKDGGKPSGHILQVYGYWDMVAAFVVHGALDESLIFDTCQEMYFQFEKIQPYLAGFRQKMDLPEFLKSMETVVAGAQERRTRAATKAKSPKQTVKASKQGTEPEDAALPDAGPPAGGR
;
A
#
# COMPACT_ATOMS: atom_id res chain seq x y z
N LEU A 1 -19.10 -2.29 15.39
CA LEU A 1 -17.87 -1.54 15.73
C LEU A 1 -17.00 -1.27 14.50
N LYS A 2 -16.78 -2.24 13.57
CA LYS A 2 -16.00 -2.03 12.33
C LYS A 2 -16.59 -0.95 11.40
N THR A 3 -17.91 -0.89 11.27
CA THR A 3 -18.60 0.04 10.37
C THR A 3 -18.49 1.50 10.82
N LYS A 4 -18.59 1.79 12.13
CA LYS A 4 -18.43 3.16 12.66
C LYS A 4 -17.00 3.69 12.48
N ASN A 5 -16.00 2.81 12.60
CA ASN A 5 -14.61 3.18 12.37
C ASN A 5 -14.35 3.45 10.88
N ALA A 6 -14.90 2.64 9.99
CA ALA A 6 -14.78 2.83 8.54
C ALA A 6 -15.37 4.18 8.09
N LEU A 7 -16.55 4.56 8.61
CA LEU A 7 -17.15 5.84 8.28
C LEU A 7 -16.29 7.02 8.74
N LYS A 8 -15.76 6.98 9.97
CA LYS A 8 -14.86 8.02 10.47
C LYS A 8 -13.57 8.15 9.66
N GLN A 9 -13.02 7.04 9.21
CA GLN A 9 -11.84 7.05 8.34
C GLN A 9 -12.16 7.65 6.96
N ALA A 10 -13.31 7.33 6.39
CA ALA A 10 -13.77 7.92 5.13
C ALA A 10 -13.98 9.45 5.27
N GLU A 11 -14.60 9.90 6.35
CA GLU A 11 -14.76 11.33 6.65
C GLU A 11 -13.40 12.04 6.79
N LEU A 12 -12.43 11.43 7.47
CA LEU A 12 -11.09 11.98 7.60
C LEU A 12 -10.39 12.08 6.24
N ILE A 13 -10.49 11.05 5.40
CA ILE A 13 -9.92 11.07 4.05
C ILE A 13 -10.56 12.17 3.20
N LEU A 14 -11.87 12.36 3.26
CA LEU A 14 -12.52 13.45 2.54
C LEU A 14 -12.02 14.83 2.99
N LYS A 15 -11.81 15.04 4.31
CA LYS A 15 -11.19 16.26 4.83
C LYS A 15 -9.75 16.46 4.34
N LEU A 16 -8.95 15.40 4.30
CA LEU A 16 -7.61 15.44 3.72
C LEU A 16 -7.65 15.82 2.24
N TYR A 17 -8.63 15.34 1.50
CA TYR A 17 -8.85 15.71 0.10
C TYR A 17 -9.25 17.19 -0.05
N GLU A 18 -10.08 17.73 0.84
CA GLU A 18 -10.45 19.16 0.85
C GLU A 18 -9.22 20.03 1.06
N ILE A 19 -8.40 19.73 2.07
CA ILE A 19 -7.14 20.45 2.35
C ILE A 19 -6.20 20.41 1.13
N ARG A 20 -6.08 19.26 0.45
CA ARG A 20 -5.25 19.14 -0.77
C ARG A 20 -5.70 20.05 -1.90
N ARG A 21 -6.98 20.43 -1.94
CA ARG A 21 -7.57 21.29 -2.97
C ARG A 21 -7.43 22.78 -2.67
N GLU A 22 -7.06 23.14 -1.46
CA GLU A 22 -6.78 24.53 -1.11
C GLU A 22 -5.67 25.12 -2.00
N THR A 23 -5.86 26.36 -2.41
CA THR A 23 -4.98 27.02 -3.39
C THR A 23 -3.51 26.97 -3.00
N ALA A 24 -3.19 27.21 -1.73
CA ALA A 24 -1.82 27.21 -1.25
C ALA A 24 -1.15 25.83 -1.39
N LEU A 25 -1.82 24.78 -0.94
CA LEU A 25 -1.27 23.42 -1.03
C LEU A 25 -1.26 22.91 -2.47
N ARG A 26 -2.25 23.26 -3.28
CA ARG A 26 -2.25 22.92 -4.72
C ARG A 26 -1.07 23.55 -5.44
N THR A 27 -0.80 24.84 -5.24
CA THR A 27 0.37 25.51 -5.81
C THR A 27 1.68 24.88 -5.37
N ALA A 28 1.80 24.52 -4.09
CA ALA A 28 2.97 23.83 -3.58
C ALA A 28 3.15 22.45 -4.23
N ARG A 29 2.07 21.70 -4.42
CA ARG A 29 2.08 20.39 -5.08
C ARG A 29 2.44 20.49 -6.56
N ASP A 30 1.98 21.53 -7.26
CA ASP A 30 2.36 21.78 -8.66
C ASP A 30 3.86 22.00 -8.77
N TYR A 31 4.45 22.80 -7.89
CA TYR A 31 5.90 23.01 -7.82
C TYR A 31 6.65 21.69 -7.49
N VAL A 32 6.25 20.99 -6.42
CA VAL A 32 6.93 19.75 -6.00
C VAL A 32 6.75 18.63 -7.05
N GLY A 33 5.61 18.60 -7.73
CA GLY A 33 5.33 17.65 -8.80
C GLY A 33 6.17 17.87 -10.05
N GLY A 34 6.31 19.12 -10.50
CA GLY A 34 6.92 19.50 -11.77
C GLY A 34 8.37 19.92 -11.67
N GLU A 35 8.70 20.82 -10.75
CA GLU A 35 9.99 21.51 -10.73
C GLU A 35 10.98 20.93 -9.72
N PHE A 36 10.50 20.45 -8.56
CA PHE A 36 11.36 19.93 -7.51
C PHE A 36 11.90 18.54 -7.88
N GLN A 37 13.15 18.46 -8.26
CA GLN A 37 13.86 17.22 -8.61
C GLN A 37 15.32 17.30 -8.15
N PRO A 38 15.60 17.12 -6.84
CA PRO A 38 16.96 17.18 -6.32
C PRO A 38 17.81 16.05 -6.90
N LYS A 39 19.05 16.37 -7.26
CA LYS A 39 20.03 15.42 -7.82
C LYS A 39 21.08 15.00 -6.81
N SER A 40 21.10 15.64 -5.65
CA SER A 40 22.05 15.37 -4.58
C SER A 40 21.50 15.78 -3.22
N VAL A 41 22.14 15.29 -2.16
CA VAL A 41 21.84 15.71 -0.77
C VAL A 41 22.09 17.22 -0.60
N ASP A 42 23.16 17.75 -1.19
CA ASP A 42 23.51 19.18 -1.07
C ASP A 42 22.47 20.07 -1.73
N GLU A 43 22.00 19.69 -2.90
CA GLU A 43 20.95 20.41 -3.61
C GLU A 43 19.65 20.39 -2.82
N PHE A 44 19.25 19.22 -2.26
CA PHE A 44 18.07 19.14 -1.42
C PHE A 44 18.16 20.01 -0.17
N VAL A 45 19.32 20.00 0.50
CA VAL A 45 19.59 20.86 1.66
C VAL A 45 19.51 22.33 1.27
N SER A 46 20.12 22.73 0.16
CA SER A 46 20.10 24.13 -0.32
C SER A 46 18.67 24.58 -0.61
N LEU A 47 17.90 23.80 -1.37
CA LEU A 47 16.51 24.12 -1.69
C LEU A 47 15.61 24.30 -0.44
N VAL A 48 15.88 23.57 0.63
CA VAL A 48 15.13 23.71 1.89
C VAL A 48 15.65 24.88 2.73
N LYS A 49 16.97 25.12 2.74
CA LYS A 49 17.58 26.22 3.53
C LYS A 49 17.36 27.61 2.97
N ASP A 50 17.21 27.75 1.66
CA ASP A 50 17.10 29.05 0.98
C ASP A 50 15.93 29.92 1.44
N GLY A 51 14.93 29.32 2.13
CA GLY A 51 13.86 30.06 2.82
C GLY A 51 12.88 30.80 1.89
N GLY A 52 13.02 30.65 0.55
CA GLY A 52 12.13 31.25 -0.42
C GLY A 52 10.84 30.45 -0.65
N LYS A 53 10.05 30.84 -1.66
CA LYS A 53 8.84 30.12 -2.06
C LYS A 53 9.09 28.62 -2.32
N PRO A 54 10.16 28.20 -3.01
CA PRO A 54 10.48 26.80 -3.23
C PRO A 54 10.60 26.01 -1.93
N SER A 55 11.33 26.52 -0.95
CA SER A 55 11.48 25.91 0.37
C SER A 55 10.13 25.75 1.07
N GLY A 56 9.31 26.82 1.06
CA GLY A 56 7.96 26.77 1.65
C GLY A 56 7.08 25.72 0.99
N HIS A 57 7.12 25.59 -0.33
CA HIS A 57 6.36 24.56 -1.07
C HIS A 57 6.81 23.14 -0.73
N ILE A 58 8.13 22.90 -0.65
CA ILE A 58 8.69 21.60 -0.27
C ILE A 58 8.21 21.22 1.12
N LEU A 59 8.42 22.08 2.11
CA LEU A 59 8.04 21.81 3.50
C LEU A 59 6.53 21.63 3.66
N GLN A 60 5.72 22.38 2.94
CA GLN A 60 4.27 22.27 2.98
C GLN A 60 3.77 20.93 2.43
N VAL A 61 4.29 20.46 1.30
CA VAL A 61 3.87 19.19 0.69
C VAL A 61 4.34 18.00 1.50
N TYR A 62 5.61 17.99 1.87
CA TYR A 62 6.16 16.86 2.64
C TYR A 62 5.63 16.83 4.07
N GLY A 63 5.44 17.99 4.71
CA GLY A 63 4.79 18.07 6.02
C GLY A 63 3.33 17.59 6.00
N TYR A 64 2.58 17.93 4.94
CA TYR A 64 1.24 17.40 4.75
C TYR A 64 1.22 15.87 4.64
N TRP A 65 2.08 15.28 3.82
CA TRP A 65 2.12 13.84 3.64
C TRP A 65 2.68 13.09 4.87
N ASP A 66 3.63 13.68 5.58
CA ASP A 66 4.12 13.08 6.83
C ASP A 66 3.05 13.10 7.93
N MET A 67 2.23 14.16 8.00
CA MET A 67 1.05 14.20 8.88
C MET A 67 0.04 13.09 8.52
N VAL A 68 -0.27 12.89 7.24
CA VAL A 68 -1.15 11.80 6.79
C VAL A 68 -0.58 10.44 7.17
N ALA A 69 0.71 10.25 6.96
CA ALA A 69 1.42 9.03 7.36
C ALA A 69 1.41 8.82 8.88
N ALA A 70 1.55 9.89 9.67
CA ALA A 70 1.43 9.80 11.12
C ALA A 70 0.05 9.29 11.56
N PHE A 71 -1.03 9.68 10.91
CA PHE A 71 -2.36 9.12 11.20
C PHE A 71 -2.43 7.60 10.95
N VAL A 72 -1.67 7.09 9.98
CA VAL A 72 -1.55 5.65 9.75
C VAL A 72 -0.72 4.99 10.85
N VAL A 73 0.44 5.53 11.15
CA VAL A 73 1.36 5.00 12.19
C VAL A 73 0.66 4.93 13.55
N HIS A 74 -0.17 5.91 13.88
CA HIS A 74 -0.93 5.96 15.13
C HIS A 74 -2.30 5.25 15.07
N GLY A 75 -2.61 4.57 13.98
CA GLY A 75 -3.83 3.75 13.84
C GLY A 75 -5.13 4.55 13.66
N ALA A 76 -5.06 5.86 13.37
CA ALA A 76 -6.23 6.67 13.04
C ALA A 76 -6.77 6.39 11.64
N LEU A 77 -5.88 6.01 10.71
CA LEU A 77 -6.20 5.60 9.35
C LEU A 77 -5.64 4.20 9.05
N ASP A 78 -6.41 3.43 8.33
CA ASP A 78 -5.97 2.14 7.80
C ASP A 78 -4.97 2.34 6.65
N GLU A 79 -3.86 1.61 6.70
CA GLU A 79 -2.78 1.74 5.73
C GLU A 79 -3.21 1.32 4.32
N SER A 80 -4.04 0.28 4.20
CA SER A 80 -4.55 -0.17 2.90
C SER A 80 -5.46 0.88 2.27
N LEU A 81 -6.29 1.53 3.08
CA LEU A 81 -7.18 2.59 2.63
C LEU A 81 -6.40 3.82 2.12
N ILE A 82 -5.32 4.22 2.81
CA ILE A 82 -4.42 5.28 2.35
C ILE A 82 -3.68 4.86 1.07
N PHE A 83 -3.22 3.62 1.00
CA PHE A 83 -2.57 3.11 -0.20
C PHE A 83 -3.48 3.17 -1.42
N ASP A 84 -4.76 2.84 -1.27
CA ASP A 84 -5.73 2.85 -2.37
C ASP A 84 -6.16 4.28 -2.78
N THR A 85 -6.11 5.24 -1.85
CA THR A 85 -6.66 6.59 -2.07
C THR A 85 -5.62 7.70 -2.22
N CYS A 86 -4.38 7.50 -1.76
CA CYS A 86 -3.36 8.56 -1.65
C CYS A 86 -2.03 8.19 -2.30
N GLN A 87 -2.05 7.72 -3.55
CA GLN A 87 -0.86 7.30 -4.31
C GLN A 87 0.23 8.38 -4.41
N GLU A 88 -0.16 9.67 -4.41
CA GLU A 88 0.78 10.79 -4.51
C GLU A 88 1.84 10.79 -3.40
N MET A 89 1.46 10.38 -2.17
CA MET A 89 2.40 10.29 -1.05
C MET A 89 3.60 9.40 -1.38
N TYR A 90 3.35 8.26 -2.00
CA TYR A 90 4.38 7.29 -2.37
C TYR A 90 5.31 7.85 -3.46
N PHE A 91 4.75 8.46 -4.50
CA PHE A 91 5.53 9.09 -5.57
C PHE A 91 6.40 10.24 -5.06
N GLN A 92 5.88 11.07 -4.17
CA GLN A 92 6.65 12.17 -3.60
C GLN A 92 7.79 11.65 -2.73
N PHE A 93 7.55 10.60 -1.95
CA PHE A 93 8.59 10.01 -1.12
C PHE A 93 9.73 9.40 -1.96
N GLU A 94 9.41 8.68 -3.02
CA GLU A 94 10.41 8.07 -3.90
C GLU A 94 11.41 9.08 -4.47
N LYS A 95 10.99 10.33 -4.72
CA LYS A 95 11.87 11.39 -5.20
C LYS A 95 13.01 11.73 -4.24
N ILE A 96 12.73 11.73 -2.95
CA ILE A 96 13.69 12.18 -1.93
C ILE A 96 14.33 11.03 -1.17
N GLN A 97 13.79 9.83 -1.26
CA GLN A 97 14.28 8.64 -0.56
C GLN A 97 15.80 8.45 -0.67
N PRO A 98 16.43 8.60 -1.86
CA PRO A 98 17.88 8.43 -1.99
C PRO A 98 18.71 9.47 -1.21
N TYR A 99 18.13 10.62 -0.91
CA TYR A 99 18.81 11.76 -0.29
C TYR A 99 18.45 11.94 1.18
N LEU A 100 17.40 11.25 1.66
CA LEU A 100 16.78 11.51 2.96
C LEU A 100 17.75 11.29 4.14
N ALA A 101 18.52 10.21 4.12
CA ALA A 101 19.48 9.93 5.19
C ALA A 101 20.57 11.02 5.31
N GLY A 102 21.15 11.42 4.18
CA GLY A 102 22.13 12.49 4.13
C GLY A 102 21.54 13.85 4.48
N PHE A 103 20.30 14.13 4.07
CA PHE A 103 19.58 15.33 4.45
C PHE A 103 19.40 15.41 5.98
N ARG A 104 18.90 14.35 6.61
CA ARG A 104 18.72 14.27 8.07
C ARG A 104 20.02 14.55 8.82
N GLN A 105 21.11 13.94 8.36
CA GLN A 105 22.44 14.15 8.95
C GLN A 105 22.92 15.61 8.82
N LYS A 106 22.82 16.21 7.63
CA LYS A 106 23.28 17.59 7.38
C LYS A 106 22.42 18.66 8.03
N MET A 107 21.16 18.38 8.24
CA MET A 107 20.19 19.30 8.86
C MET A 107 20.05 19.10 10.37
N ASP A 108 20.65 18.05 10.94
CA ASP A 108 20.44 17.60 12.31
C ASP A 108 18.94 17.38 12.67
N LEU A 109 18.22 16.72 11.73
CA LEU A 109 16.80 16.43 11.84
C LEU A 109 16.54 14.91 11.67
N PRO A 110 16.89 14.07 12.65
CA PRO A 110 16.82 12.61 12.51
C PRO A 110 15.40 12.10 12.27
N GLU A 111 14.38 12.78 12.77
CA GLU A 111 12.97 12.38 12.68
C GLU A 111 12.23 12.96 11.45
N PHE A 112 12.92 13.74 10.60
CA PHE A 112 12.30 14.36 9.44
C PHE A 112 11.69 13.30 8.51
N LEU A 113 10.38 13.40 8.27
CA LEU A 113 9.57 12.47 7.44
C LEU A 113 9.63 11.00 7.88
N LYS A 114 9.73 10.74 9.18
CA LYS A 114 9.84 9.39 9.71
C LYS A 114 8.56 8.57 9.56
N SER A 115 7.41 9.22 9.74
CA SER A 115 6.10 8.56 9.55
C SER A 115 5.90 8.15 8.11
N MET A 116 6.24 9.04 7.18
CA MET A 116 6.13 8.79 5.74
C MET A 116 7.05 7.64 5.31
N GLU A 117 8.30 7.62 5.79
CA GLU A 117 9.24 6.52 5.55
C GLU A 117 8.67 5.17 6.04
N THR A 118 8.11 5.14 7.25
CA THR A 118 7.55 3.93 7.85
C THR A 118 6.39 3.36 7.02
N VAL A 119 5.46 4.21 6.61
CA VAL A 119 4.29 3.79 5.81
C VAL A 119 4.70 3.32 4.41
N VAL A 120 5.64 4.03 3.77
CA VAL A 120 6.10 3.66 2.42
C VAL A 120 6.86 2.34 2.45
N ALA A 121 7.73 2.11 3.44
CA ALA A 121 8.44 0.84 3.61
C ALA A 121 7.47 -0.33 3.80
N GLY A 122 6.45 -0.19 4.64
CA GLY A 122 5.41 -1.21 4.84
C GLY A 122 4.64 -1.54 3.56
N ALA A 123 4.31 -0.54 2.75
CA ALA A 123 3.64 -0.75 1.46
C ALA A 123 4.53 -1.49 0.45
N GLN A 124 5.82 -1.16 0.38
CA GLN A 124 6.77 -1.84 -0.50
C GLN A 124 6.95 -3.32 -0.11
N GLU A 125 7.05 -3.63 1.17
CA GLU A 125 7.12 -5.00 1.66
C GLU A 125 5.87 -5.82 1.28
N ARG A 126 4.67 -5.24 1.41
CA ARG A 126 3.43 -5.90 1.01
C ARG A 126 3.38 -6.19 -0.49
N ARG A 127 3.81 -5.25 -1.34
CA ARG A 127 3.92 -5.46 -2.80
C ARG A 127 4.86 -6.61 -3.13
N THR A 128 6.02 -6.67 -2.49
CA THR A 128 7.00 -7.72 -2.69
C THR A 128 6.45 -9.10 -2.27
N ARG A 129 5.82 -9.18 -1.10
CA ARG A 129 5.18 -10.43 -0.62
C ARG A 129 4.05 -10.90 -1.55
N ALA A 130 3.22 -9.99 -2.03
CA ALA A 130 2.15 -10.32 -2.97
C ALA A 130 2.69 -10.83 -4.30
N ALA A 131 3.73 -10.20 -4.85
CA ALA A 131 4.38 -10.63 -6.08
C ALA A 131 5.05 -12.02 -5.94
N THR A 132 5.68 -12.30 -4.80
CA THR A 132 6.29 -13.61 -4.51
C THR A 132 5.21 -14.70 -4.42
N LYS A 133 4.09 -14.41 -3.72
CA LYS A 133 2.96 -15.35 -3.61
C LYS A 133 2.29 -15.65 -4.96
N ALA A 134 2.20 -14.67 -5.84
CA ALA A 134 1.65 -14.84 -7.17
C ALA A 134 2.56 -15.70 -8.08
N LYS A 135 3.85 -15.71 -7.85
CA LYS A 135 4.84 -16.51 -8.60
C LYS A 135 5.00 -17.94 -8.10
N SER A 136 4.49 -18.30 -6.91
CA SER A 136 4.51 -19.67 -6.40
C SER A 136 3.45 -20.49 -7.13
N PRO A 137 3.82 -21.57 -7.87
CA PRO A 137 2.85 -22.41 -8.57
C PRO A 137 1.95 -23.09 -7.55
N LYS A 138 0.64 -23.02 -7.75
CA LYS A 138 -0.32 -23.87 -7.05
C LYS A 138 0.06 -25.32 -7.35
N GLN A 139 0.62 -26.03 -6.38
CA GLN A 139 0.71 -27.49 -6.44
C GLN A 139 -0.72 -28.03 -6.53
N THR A 140 -1.12 -28.38 -7.72
CA THR A 140 -2.30 -29.19 -7.98
C THR A 140 -1.99 -30.57 -7.40
N VAL A 141 -2.53 -30.85 -6.22
CA VAL A 141 -2.62 -32.20 -5.69
C VAL A 141 -3.59 -32.94 -6.60
N LYS A 142 -3.06 -33.64 -7.63
CA LYS A 142 -3.77 -34.69 -8.32
C LYS A 142 -3.96 -35.83 -7.32
N ALA A 143 -5.16 -35.93 -6.76
CA ALA A 143 -5.60 -37.14 -6.10
C ALA A 143 -5.66 -38.24 -7.16
N SER A 144 -4.69 -39.13 -7.13
CA SER A 144 -4.73 -40.41 -7.84
C SER A 144 -5.84 -41.28 -7.23
N LYS A 145 -6.98 -41.36 -7.89
CA LYS A 145 -7.92 -42.45 -7.71
C LYS A 145 -7.30 -43.69 -8.34
N GLN A 146 -6.67 -44.54 -7.54
CA GLN A 146 -6.44 -45.93 -7.88
C GLN A 146 -7.80 -46.62 -7.81
N GLY A 147 -8.25 -47.11 -8.99
CA GLY A 147 -9.31 -48.04 -9.11
C GLY A 147 -8.85 -49.40 -8.60
N THR A 148 -9.60 -49.93 -7.69
CA THR A 148 -9.66 -51.38 -7.43
C THR A 148 -10.95 -51.90 -8.09
N GLU A 149 -10.76 -52.67 -9.18
CA GLU A 149 -11.78 -53.59 -9.66
C GLU A 149 -12.02 -54.63 -8.58
N PRO A 150 -13.26 -55.12 -8.41
CA PRO A 150 -13.49 -56.46 -7.87
C PRO A 150 -13.87 -57.41 -8.96
N GLU A 151 -13.09 -58.47 -9.01
CA GLU A 151 -13.24 -59.69 -9.75
C GLU A 151 -14.59 -60.41 -9.54
N ASP A 152 -15.08 -60.88 -10.63
CA ASP A 152 -15.98 -61.95 -10.93
C ASP A 152 -16.31 -62.95 -9.81
N ALA A 153 -17.59 -63.16 -9.56
CA ALA A 153 -18.13 -64.38 -9.02
C ALA A 153 -19.58 -64.61 -9.42
N ALA A 154 -19.74 -65.46 -10.40
CA ALA A 154 -20.76 -66.48 -10.65
C ALA A 154 -22.18 -66.32 -10.13
N LEU A 155 -23.12 -66.36 -11.09
CA LEU A 155 -24.49 -66.84 -10.96
C LEU A 155 -24.61 -68.27 -10.40
N PRO A 156 -25.74 -68.61 -9.78
CA PRO A 156 -26.63 -69.58 -10.44
C PRO A 156 -28.13 -69.17 -10.44
N ASP A 157 -28.65 -69.51 -11.59
CA ASP A 157 -29.94 -69.92 -12.04
C ASP A 157 -30.97 -70.39 -11.00
N ALA A 158 -32.20 -70.00 -11.16
CA ALA A 158 -33.42 -70.79 -11.05
C ALA A 158 -34.69 -69.90 -11.08
N GLY A 159 -35.36 -69.88 -12.15
CA GLY A 159 -36.65 -70.48 -12.49
C GLY A 159 -37.92 -69.80 -12.01
N PRO A 160 -38.91 -69.62 -12.88
CA PRO A 160 -40.25 -69.14 -12.53
C PRO A 160 -41.14 -70.34 -12.11
N PRO A 161 -42.40 -70.20 -11.75
CA PRO A 161 -43.42 -69.32 -12.23
C PRO A 161 -44.59 -68.99 -11.26
N ALA A 162 -45.54 -68.40 -11.88
CA ALA A 162 -47.02 -68.54 -11.70
C ALA A 162 -47.73 -67.67 -10.66
N GLY A 163 -48.59 -66.94 -11.19
CA GLY A 163 -50.04 -67.17 -11.05
C GLY A 163 -50.77 -66.18 -10.21
N GLY A 164 -51.67 -65.55 -10.86
CA GLY A 164 -53.06 -65.63 -10.43
C GLY A 164 -53.70 -64.33 -9.84
N ARG A 165 -54.53 -63.88 -10.68
CA ARG A 165 -55.79 -63.16 -10.51
C ARG A 165 -55.70 -61.65 -10.34
#